data_3f7bac32d3561f0e2fac0741322747fe
#
_entry.id   3f7bac32d3561f0e2fac0741322747fe
#
_cell.length_a   1.000
_cell.length_b   1.000
_cell.length_c   1.000
_cell.angle_alpha   90.00
_cell.angle_beta   90.00
_cell.angle_gamma   90.00
#
_symmetry.space_group_name_H-M   'P 1'
#
loop_
_entity.id
_entity.type
_entity.pdbx_description
1 polymer ?
#
loop_
_entity_poly.entity_id
_entity_poly.type
_entity_poly.pdbx_seq_one_letter_code
_entity_poly.pdbx_strand_id
1 'polypeptide(L)'
;YGLTFGIHSRIKKQVDEITSRVNAGNIYVNRNQVGAIVGSQPFGGEGLSGTGPKAGGLHALHGYSRNVQYGKISEQIMTLYDGHVEVASLIKSSLLFDEKLIKKLRQEFFSIDAQFFEFLHETVKTYALKHSLPSPTGESNELSYQAKGAALCLGPSSADTLIQTIMALALGNSAISLISQKNYSSLIKLGFDKDNIFRLINGPSSNLFSSKQYDVILYFGDLMSVERELANRREELIPIMNSVYEPWQLVNERVVTVDTTASGGNANLLAL
;
A
#
# COMPACT_ATOMS: atom_id res chain seq x y z
N TYR A 1 -17.42 -2.32 -0.42
CA TYR A 1 -16.91 -3.58 -0.97
C TYR A 1 -16.15 -3.29 -2.26
N GLY A 2 -15.04 -3.96 -2.49
CA GLY A 2 -14.18 -3.76 -3.66
C GLY A 2 -13.62 -5.08 -4.18
N LEU A 3 -14.46 -6.10 -4.37
CA LEU A 3 -13.99 -7.43 -4.79
C LEU A 3 -13.76 -7.48 -6.30
N THR A 4 -14.83 -7.33 -7.07
CA THR A 4 -14.79 -7.40 -8.53
C THR A 4 -15.52 -6.22 -9.16
N PHE A 5 -15.02 -5.79 -10.32
CA PHE A 5 -15.65 -4.78 -11.16
C PHE A 5 -15.60 -5.22 -12.63
N GLY A 6 -16.68 -5.06 -13.36
CA GLY A 6 -16.77 -5.37 -14.79
C GLY A 6 -17.09 -4.14 -15.62
N ILE A 7 -16.41 -3.98 -16.74
CA ILE A 7 -16.69 -2.94 -17.73
C ILE A 7 -16.74 -3.55 -19.14
N HIS A 8 -17.75 -3.17 -19.91
CA HIS A 8 -17.87 -3.50 -21.32
C HIS A 8 -17.78 -2.20 -22.15
N SER A 9 -16.67 -2.01 -22.86
CA SER A 9 -16.46 -0.85 -23.73
C SER A 9 -15.41 -1.20 -24.81
N ARG A 10 -15.62 -0.62 -26.00
CA ARG A 10 -14.65 -0.67 -27.10
C ARG A 10 -13.68 0.52 -27.10
N ILE A 11 -13.93 1.52 -26.24
CA ILE A 11 -13.16 2.76 -26.18
C ILE A 11 -12.07 2.59 -25.12
N LYS A 12 -10.84 2.28 -25.58
CA LYS A 12 -9.69 2.07 -24.71
C LYS A 12 -9.48 3.19 -23.69
N LYS A 13 -9.50 4.45 -24.11
CA LYS A 13 -9.35 5.60 -23.23
C LYS A 13 -10.36 5.61 -22.07
N GLN A 14 -11.61 5.26 -22.35
CA GLN A 14 -12.65 5.16 -21.34
C GLN A 14 -12.39 4.01 -20.36
N VAL A 15 -11.96 2.85 -20.88
CA VAL A 15 -11.56 1.71 -20.05
C VAL A 15 -10.42 2.09 -19.14
N ASP A 16 -9.34 2.69 -19.67
CA ASP A 16 -8.16 3.09 -18.90
C ASP A 16 -8.54 4.13 -17.82
N GLU A 17 -9.38 5.11 -18.15
CA GLU A 17 -9.84 6.11 -17.19
C GLU A 17 -10.67 5.50 -16.04
N ILE A 18 -11.64 4.66 -16.36
CA ILE A 18 -12.51 4.03 -15.36
C ILE A 18 -11.70 3.05 -14.49
N THR A 19 -10.90 2.18 -15.11
CA THR A 19 -10.10 1.20 -14.38
C THR A 19 -9.06 1.84 -13.46
N SER A 20 -8.55 3.03 -13.80
CA SER A 20 -7.62 3.77 -12.93
C SER A 20 -8.27 4.33 -11.66
N ARG A 21 -9.59 4.55 -11.66
CA ARG A 21 -10.35 5.19 -10.57
C ARG A 21 -11.11 4.20 -9.69
N VAL A 22 -11.42 3.02 -10.21
CA VAL A 22 -12.22 2.03 -9.49
C VAL A 22 -11.39 1.38 -8.39
N ASN A 23 -11.94 1.33 -7.18
CA ASN A 23 -11.36 0.59 -6.07
C ASN A 23 -11.93 -0.82 -6.04
N ALA A 24 -11.32 -1.73 -6.80
CA ALA A 24 -11.66 -3.14 -6.84
C ALA A 24 -10.39 -3.96 -7.11
N GLY A 25 -10.24 -5.06 -6.41
CA GLY A 25 -9.06 -5.89 -6.54
C GLY A 25 -8.97 -6.60 -7.89
N ASN A 26 -10.11 -7.04 -8.46
CA ASN A 26 -10.17 -7.70 -9.76
C ASN A 26 -11.10 -6.94 -10.71
N ILE A 27 -10.56 -6.51 -11.84
CA ILE A 27 -11.26 -5.73 -12.86
C ILE A 27 -11.33 -6.55 -14.15
N TYR A 28 -12.53 -6.72 -14.67
CA TYR A 28 -12.80 -7.49 -15.88
C TYR A 28 -13.28 -6.58 -17.01
N VAL A 29 -12.58 -6.60 -18.12
CA VAL A 29 -12.87 -5.80 -19.30
C VAL A 29 -13.38 -6.72 -20.42
N ASN A 30 -14.59 -6.43 -20.89
CA ASN A 30 -15.26 -7.17 -21.97
C ASN A 30 -15.47 -8.68 -21.69
N ARG A 31 -15.43 -9.10 -20.44
CA ARG A 31 -15.74 -10.47 -20.02
C ARG A 31 -16.65 -10.49 -18.80
N ASN A 32 -17.21 -11.65 -18.49
CA ASN A 32 -17.99 -11.85 -17.27
C ASN A 32 -17.09 -11.87 -16.03
N GLN A 33 -17.70 -11.68 -14.86
CA GLN A 33 -17.04 -11.66 -13.56
C GLN A 33 -17.14 -13.02 -12.83
N VAL A 34 -17.45 -14.09 -13.55
CA VAL A 34 -17.67 -15.42 -12.98
C VAL A 34 -16.35 -16.18 -12.92
N GLY A 35 -15.80 -16.29 -11.71
CA GLY A 35 -14.61 -17.08 -11.43
C GLY A 35 -13.32 -16.43 -11.89
N ALA A 36 -12.26 -16.70 -11.13
CA ALA A 36 -10.89 -16.38 -11.45
C ALA A 36 -10.11 -17.66 -11.78
N ILE A 37 -9.16 -17.57 -12.70
CA ILE A 37 -8.29 -18.68 -13.07
C ILE A 37 -7.07 -18.65 -12.18
N VAL A 38 -6.84 -19.73 -11.44
CA VAL A 38 -5.66 -19.88 -10.56
C VAL A 38 -4.37 -19.73 -11.37
N GLY A 39 -3.44 -18.91 -10.85
CA GLY A 39 -2.16 -18.63 -11.50
C GLY A 39 -2.21 -17.52 -12.57
N SER A 40 -3.38 -17.30 -13.19
CA SER A 40 -3.56 -16.23 -14.19
C SER A 40 -4.20 -14.98 -13.60
N GLN A 41 -5.08 -15.16 -12.62
CA GLN A 41 -5.89 -14.10 -12.04
C GLN A 41 -5.84 -14.19 -10.51
N PRO A 42 -4.78 -13.71 -9.86
CA PRO A 42 -4.76 -13.59 -8.41
C PRO A 42 -6.03 -12.90 -7.92
N PHE A 43 -6.74 -13.51 -6.95
CA PHE A 43 -8.08 -13.11 -6.58
C PHE A 43 -8.16 -12.59 -5.14
N GLY A 44 -8.72 -11.42 -4.97
CA GLY A 44 -8.93 -10.77 -3.68
C GLY A 44 -9.39 -9.33 -3.86
N GLY A 45 -10.08 -8.80 -2.85
CA GLY A 45 -10.68 -7.47 -2.88
C GLY A 45 -9.91 -6.40 -2.13
N GLU A 46 -10.50 -5.21 -2.13
CA GLU A 46 -10.06 -4.03 -1.37
C GLU A 46 -11.16 -3.59 -0.40
N GLY A 47 -10.83 -2.76 0.58
CA GLY A 47 -11.76 -2.25 1.58
C GLY A 47 -12.41 -3.37 2.38
N LEU A 48 -13.71 -3.36 2.54
CA LEU A 48 -14.47 -4.42 3.25
C LEU A 48 -14.37 -5.82 2.61
N SER A 49 -13.88 -5.91 1.39
CA SER A 49 -13.59 -7.18 0.71
C SER A 49 -12.10 -7.52 0.76
N GLY A 50 -11.28 -6.72 1.43
CA GLY A 50 -9.85 -6.95 1.62
C GLY A 50 -9.59 -7.89 2.78
N THR A 51 -8.92 -9.02 2.51
CA THR A 51 -8.57 -10.04 3.52
C THR A 51 -7.07 -10.32 3.58
N GLY A 52 -6.26 -9.46 2.99
CA GLY A 52 -4.82 -9.64 2.87
C GLY A 52 -4.38 -9.85 1.42
N PRO A 53 -3.22 -10.50 1.19
CA PRO A 53 -2.72 -10.79 -0.14
C PRO A 53 -3.68 -11.61 -0.98
N LYS A 54 -3.70 -11.38 -2.28
CA LYS A 54 -4.57 -12.11 -3.20
C LYS A 54 -4.28 -13.60 -3.22
N ALA A 55 -5.33 -14.43 -3.16
CA ALA A 55 -5.23 -15.86 -3.33
C ALA A 55 -4.62 -16.21 -4.70
N GLY A 56 -3.61 -17.08 -4.71
CA GLY A 56 -2.88 -17.45 -5.92
C GLY A 56 -1.96 -16.35 -6.49
N GLY A 57 -1.76 -15.24 -5.75
CA GLY A 57 -0.86 -14.15 -6.12
C GLY A 57 0.55 -14.32 -5.57
N LEU A 58 1.45 -13.41 -5.97
CA LEU A 58 2.86 -13.42 -5.56
C LEU A 58 3.05 -13.34 -4.04
N HIS A 59 2.15 -12.62 -3.36
CA HIS A 59 2.20 -12.42 -1.92
C HIS A 59 1.32 -13.38 -1.12
N ALA A 60 0.67 -14.35 -1.77
CA ALA A 60 -0.26 -15.26 -1.10
C ALA A 60 0.34 -16.00 0.10
N LEU A 61 1.59 -16.45 -0.01
CA LEU A 61 2.29 -17.19 1.06
C LEU A 61 2.58 -16.32 2.29
N HIS A 62 2.71 -15.01 2.14
CA HIS A 62 2.90 -14.11 3.28
C HIS A 62 1.70 -14.10 4.24
N GLY A 63 0.49 -14.32 3.74
CA GLY A 63 -0.72 -14.45 4.56
C GLY A 63 -0.71 -15.65 5.51
N TYR A 64 0.14 -16.64 5.26
CA TYR A 64 0.28 -17.87 6.06
C TYR A 64 1.58 -17.92 6.86
N SER A 65 2.44 -16.91 6.75
CA SER A 65 3.70 -16.80 7.49
C SER A 65 3.59 -15.73 8.57
N ARG A 66 4.29 -15.93 9.69
CA ARG A 66 4.48 -14.90 10.72
C ARG A 66 5.95 -14.60 10.87
N ASN A 67 6.31 -13.33 10.72
CA ASN A 67 7.61 -12.85 11.17
C ASN A 67 7.57 -12.70 12.69
N VAL A 68 8.26 -13.56 13.42
CA VAL A 68 8.38 -13.47 14.88
C VAL A 68 9.57 -12.55 15.18
N GLN A 69 9.30 -11.29 15.47
CA GLN A 69 10.30 -10.39 16.06
C GLN A 69 10.08 -10.33 17.57
N TYR A 70 11.08 -10.71 18.34
CA TYR A 70 11.08 -10.57 19.80
C TYR A 70 11.64 -9.19 20.16
N GLY A 71 10.75 -8.21 20.41
CA GLY A 71 11.09 -6.90 20.94
C GLY A 71 10.37 -6.64 22.26
N LYS A 72 11.05 -6.02 23.24
CA LYS A 72 10.39 -5.58 24.47
C LYS A 72 9.50 -4.38 24.20
N ILE A 73 8.23 -4.44 24.61
CA ILE A 73 7.28 -3.33 24.55
C ILE A 73 7.78 -2.19 25.41
N SER A 74 7.78 -0.99 24.89
CA SER A 74 7.76 0.21 25.68
C SER A 74 6.29 0.50 26.07
N GLU A 75 5.93 0.26 27.32
CA GLU A 75 4.61 0.59 27.90
C GLU A 75 4.25 2.08 27.78
N GLN A 76 5.20 2.92 27.36
CA GLN A 76 5.05 4.37 27.25
C GLN A 76 4.22 4.83 26.05
N ILE A 77 3.90 3.96 25.08
CA ILE A 77 3.12 4.35 23.88
C ILE A 77 1.63 4.51 24.20
N MET A 78 1.13 3.84 25.24
CA MET A 78 -0.30 3.74 25.55
C MET A 78 -0.87 4.91 26.36
N THR A 79 -0.05 5.82 26.89
CA THR A 79 -0.52 6.79 27.93
C THR A 79 -0.81 8.20 27.47
N LEU A 80 -0.62 8.54 26.21
CA LEU A 80 -0.74 9.95 25.80
C LEU A 80 -1.54 10.06 24.50
N TYR A 81 -2.84 10.34 24.55
CA TYR A 81 -3.43 11.34 23.65
C TYR A 81 -4.95 11.50 23.63
N ASP A 82 -5.37 12.74 23.86
CA ASP A 82 -6.59 13.36 23.35
C ASP A 82 -6.22 14.36 22.25
N GLY A 83 -6.49 14.03 21.01
CA GLY A 83 -6.29 14.94 19.88
C GLY A 83 -7.01 14.43 18.62
N HIS A 84 -7.99 15.20 18.14
CA HIS A 84 -8.57 14.95 16.82
C HIS A 84 -7.56 15.33 15.74
N VAL A 85 -7.21 14.38 14.89
CA VAL A 85 -6.52 14.64 13.62
C VAL A 85 -7.59 14.68 12.53
N GLU A 86 -7.93 15.86 12.00
CA GLU A 86 -8.64 15.96 10.74
C GLU A 86 -7.67 15.64 9.60
N VAL A 87 -7.79 14.45 9.04
CA VAL A 87 -7.05 14.09 7.83
C VAL A 87 -7.88 14.55 6.64
N ALA A 88 -7.49 15.66 6.01
CA ALA A 88 -8.05 16.07 4.73
C ALA A 88 -7.88 14.94 3.71
N SER A 89 -8.81 14.83 2.75
CA SER A 89 -8.85 13.77 1.75
C SER A 89 -7.47 13.45 1.18
N LEU A 90 -6.94 12.27 1.54
CA LEU A 90 -5.59 11.85 1.19
C LEU A 90 -5.51 11.57 -0.31
N ILE A 91 -4.66 12.29 -0.99
CA ILE A 91 -4.41 12.10 -2.42
C ILE A 91 -3.53 10.86 -2.57
N LYS A 92 -4.03 9.84 -3.25
CA LYS A 92 -3.21 8.71 -3.69
C LYS A 92 -2.14 9.24 -4.63
N SER A 93 -0.92 9.44 -4.14
CA SER A 93 0.19 9.90 -4.97
C SER A 93 0.70 8.77 -5.87
N SER A 94 1.14 9.12 -7.08
CA SER A 94 1.83 8.17 -7.97
C SER A 94 3.20 7.82 -7.38
N LEU A 95 3.63 6.58 -7.55
CA LEU A 95 4.95 6.08 -7.17
C LEU A 95 6.04 6.86 -7.95
N LEU A 96 6.59 7.92 -7.34
CA LEU A 96 7.60 8.80 -7.97
C LEU A 96 8.92 8.79 -7.17
N PHE A 97 9.44 7.59 -6.91
CA PHE A 97 10.77 7.47 -6.34
C PHE A 97 11.80 7.17 -7.43
N ASP A 98 12.67 8.11 -7.73
CA ASP A 98 13.79 7.90 -8.62
C ASP A 98 15.08 7.58 -7.83
N GLU A 99 16.09 7.06 -8.53
CA GLU A 99 17.40 6.75 -7.95
C GLU A 99 18.08 7.98 -7.33
N LYS A 100 17.82 9.18 -7.88
CA LYS A 100 18.38 10.43 -7.38
C LYS A 100 17.83 10.80 -6.01
N LEU A 101 16.51 10.60 -5.82
CA LEU A 101 15.88 10.85 -4.53
C LEU A 101 16.38 9.86 -3.47
N ILE A 102 16.53 8.59 -3.81
CA ILE A 102 17.07 7.57 -2.91
C ILE A 102 18.50 7.90 -2.49
N LYS A 103 19.35 8.35 -3.40
CA LYS A 103 20.71 8.84 -3.08
C LYS A 103 20.70 10.02 -2.12
N LYS A 104 19.80 10.99 -2.33
CA LYS A 104 19.64 12.14 -1.43
C LYS A 104 19.16 11.72 -0.04
N LEU A 105 18.18 10.80 0.03
CA LEU A 105 17.69 10.23 1.30
C LEU A 105 18.84 9.57 2.08
N ARG A 106 19.65 8.76 1.42
CA ARG A 106 20.82 8.10 2.02
C ARG A 106 21.84 9.10 2.55
N GLN A 107 22.06 10.20 1.85
CA GLN A 107 22.97 11.26 2.28
C GLN A 107 22.43 12.04 3.49
N GLU A 108 21.15 12.41 3.48
CA GLU A 108 20.52 13.17 4.57
C GLU A 108 20.37 12.32 5.83
N PHE A 109 19.99 11.05 5.67
CA PHE A 109 19.72 10.12 6.78
C PHE A 109 20.81 9.05 6.91
N PHE A 110 22.07 9.47 6.90
CA PHE A 110 23.25 8.59 6.92
C PHE A 110 23.35 7.67 8.16
N SER A 111 22.58 7.93 9.22
CA SER A 111 22.46 7.06 10.39
C SER A 111 21.58 5.82 10.17
N ILE A 112 20.80 5.79 9.08
CA ILE A 112 20.04 4.62 8.68
C ILE A 112 20.97 3.68 7.89
N ASP A 113 20.81 2.37 8.12
CA ASP A 113 21.59 1.36 7.41
C ASP A 113 21.47 1.52 5.89
N ALA A 114 22.62 1.45 5.22
CA ALA A 114 22.69 1.50 3.77
C ALA A 114 21.87 0.43 3.07
N GLN A 115 21.77 -0.76 3.66
CA GLN A 115 20.98 -1.89 3.14
C GLN A 115 19.48 -1.54 3.04
N PHE A 116 18.98 -0.70 3.95
CA PHE A 116 17.60 -0.21 3.85
C PHE A 116 17.36 0.55 2.55
N PHE A 117 18.26 1.43 2.14
CA PHE A 117 18.08 2.23 0.93
C PHE A 117 18.21 1.39 -0.35
N GLU A 118 19.04 0.34 -0.33
CA GLU A 118 19.13 -0.64 -1.42
C GLU A 118 17.83 -1.43 -1.53
N PHE A 119 17.33 -1.93 -0.41
CA PHE A 119 16.03 -2.61 -0.33
C PHE A 119 14.88 -1.69 -0.78
N LEU A 120 14.86 -0.44 -0.33
CA LEU A 120 13.87 0.56 -0.72
C LEU A 120 13.86 0.78 -2.24
N HIS A 121 15.04 0.88 -2.86
CA HIS A 121 15.18 1.06 -4.30
C HIS A 121 14.56 -0.09 -5.08
N GLU A 122 14.93 -1.34 -4.76
CA GLU A 122 14.38 -2.52 -5.42
C GLU A 122 12.87 -2.68 -5.16
N THR A 123 12.43 -2.34 -3.95
CA THR A 123 11.01 -2.34 -3.59
C THR A 123 10.22 -1.39 -4.48
N VAL A 124 10.62 -0.12 -4.55
CA VAL A 124 9.93 0.88 -5.37
C VAL A 124 9.92 0.47 -6.84
N LYS A 125 11.04 -0.02 -7.36
CA LYS A 125 11.14 -0.49 -8.73
C LYS A 125 10.16 -1.63 -9.03
N THR A 126 10.05 -2.60 -8.11
CA THR A 126 9.14 -3.74 -8.24
C THR A 126 7.67 -3.30 -8.25
N TYR A 127 7.28 -2.45 -7.29
CA TYR A 127 5.88 -2.05 -7.15
C TYR A 127 5.45 -0.94 -8.12
N ALA A 128 6.38 -0.24 -8.76
CA ALA A 128 6.06 0.72 -9.82
C ALA A 128 5.73 0.07 -11.16
N LEU A 129 6.10 -1.20 -11.35
CA LEU A 129 5.91 -1.90 -12.62
C LEU A 129 4.53 -2.56 -12.69
N LYS A 130 4.06 -2.70 -13.92
CA LYS A 130 2.96 -3.58 -14.28
C LYS A 130 3.53 -4.94 -14.68
N HIS A 131 2.95 -5.99 -14.16
CA HIS A 131 3.41 -7.36 -14.37
C HIS A 131 2.41 -8.11 -15.25
N SER A 132 2.85 -8.57 -16.41
CA SER A 132 2.06 -9.47 -17.23
C SER A 132 1.97 -10.84 -16.56
N LEU A 133 0.76 -11.34 -16.39
CA LEU A 133 0.48 -12.65 -15.82
C LEU A 133 0.26 -13.68 -16.92
N PRO A 134 0.43 -14.99 -16.65
CA PRO A 134 0.06 -16.04 -17.57
C PRO A 134 -1.39 -15.84 -18.04
N SER A 135 -1.60 -15.89 -19.35
CA SER A 135 -2.91 -15.62 -19.94
C SER A 135 -3.29 -16.71 -20.92
N PRO A 136 -4.51 -17.27 -20.87
CA PRO A 136 -5.02 -18.14 -21.90
C PRO A 136 -5.21 -17.38 -23.22
N THR A 137 -5.27 -18.12 -24.34
CA THR A 137 -5.51 -17.53 -25.65
C THR A 137 -6.79 -16.67 -25.64
N GLY A 138 -6.70 -15.44 -26.11
CA GLY A 138 -7.82 -14.51 -26.14
C GLY A 138 -8.04 -13.72 -24.86
N GLU A 139 -7.10 -13.80 -23.91
CA GLU A 139 -7.15 -13.05 -22.66
C GLU A 139 -5.81 -12.36 -22.37
N SER A 140 -5.85 -11.22 -21.71
CA SER A 140 -4.67 -10.53 -21.19
C SER A 140 -4.89 -10.24 -19.71
N ASN A 141 -3.93 -10.65 -18.87
CA ASN A 141 -3.95 -10.44 -17.43
C ASN A 141 -2.76 -9.57 -17.00
N GLU A 142 -3.02 -8.51 -16.28
CA GLU A 142 -2.01 -7.57 -15.79
C GLU A 142 -2.19 -7.37 -14.28
N LEU A 143 -1.10 -7.54 -13.52
CA LEU A 143 -1.03 -7.18 -12.11
C LEU A 143 -0.34 -5.84 -11.98
N SER A 144 -0.93 -4.95 -11.22
CA SER A 144 -0.35 -3.67 -10.81
C SER A 144 -0.59 -3.42 -9.34
N TYR A 145 0.12 -2.44 -8.79
CA TYR A 145 0.02 -2.08 -7.38
C TYR A 145 -0.45 -0.63 -7.24
N GLN A 146 -1.22 -0.38 -6.21
CA GLN A 146 -1.65 0.95 -5.81
C GLN A 146 -1.40 1.15 -4.33
N ALA A 147 -1.06 2.39 -3.92
CA ALA A 147 -0.97 2.73 -2.52
C ALA A 147 -2.26 2.37 -1.77
N LYS A 148 -2.14 1.89 -0.54
CA LYS A 148 -3.32 1.63 0.30
C LYS A 148 -4.08 2.91 0.63
N GLY A 149 -3.35 3.98 0.95
CA GLY A 149 -3.91 5.26 1.34
C GLY A 149 -3.07 5.94 2.43
N ALA A 150 -3.54 5.95 3.68
CA ALA A 150 -2.86 6.52 4.81
C ALA A 150 -2.16 5.45 5.66
N ALA A 151 -0.90 5.67 5.97
CA ALA A 151 -0.08 4.80 6.80
C ALA A 151 0.17 5.45 8.16
N LEU A 152 -0.22 4.76 9.24
CA LEU A 152 0.05 5.19 10.62
C LEU A 152 1.40 4.62 11.09
N CYS A 153 2.41 5.49 11.23
CA CYS A 153 3.80 5.14 11.55
C CYS A 153 4.09 5.38 13.03
N LEU A 154 4.18 4.33 13.81
CA LEU A 154 4.23 4.38 15.29
C LEU A 154 5.61 4.08 15.90
N GLY A 155 6.56 3.60 15.13
CA GLY A 155 7.90 3.27 15.63
C GLY A 155 8.09 1.79 15.98
N PRO A 156 8.75 1.44 17.09
CA PRO A 156 8.79 2.06 18.43
C PRO A 156 9.89 3.10 18.66
N SER A 157 10.93 3.14 17.85
CA SER A 157 11.99 4.15 18.01
C SER A 157 11.83 5.31 17.00
N SER A 158 12.56 6.40 17.22
CA SER A 158 12.61 7.52 16.28
C SER A 158 13.21 7.12 14.92
N ALA A 159 14.14 6.16 14.91
CA ALA A 159 14.70 5.60 13.68
C ALA A 159 13.66 4.76 12.94
N ASP A 160 12.93 3.88 13.65
CA ASP A 160 11.87 3.07 13.06
C ASP A 160 10.76 3.94 12.48
N THR A 161 10.34 4.97 13.22
CA THR A 161 9.32 5.93 12.74
C THR A 161 9.76 6.62 11.45
N LEU A 162 11.03 7.00 11.34
CA LEU A 162 11.57 7.61 10.12
C LEU A 162 11.59 6.62 8.95
N ILE A 163 12.06 5.39 9.18
CA ILE A 163 12.08 4.31 8.19
C ILE A 163 10.66 4.02 7.71
N GLN A 164 9.70 3.87 8.62
CA GLN A 164 8.29 3.63 8.32
C GLN A 164 7.71 4.77 7.47
N THR A 165 8.01 6.02 7.83
CA THR A 165 7.56 7.20 7.08
C THR A 165 8.10 7.19 5.67
N ILE A 166 9.40 6.95 5.50
CA ILE A 166 10.05 6.89 4.19
C ILE A 166 9.44 5.76 3.34
N MET A 167 9.24 4.56 3.91
CA MET A 167 8.62 3.43 3.21
C MET A 167 7.19 3.73 2.75
N ALA A 168 6.36 4.31 3.65
CA ALA A 168 4.99 4.69 3.32
C ALA A 168 4.94 5.66 2.14
N LEU A 169 5.74 6.73 2.20
CA LEU A 169 5.82 7.74 1.15
C LEU A 169 6.38 7.17 -0.16
N ALA A 170 7.37 6.28 -0.07
CA ALA A 170 8.00 5.65 -1.23
C ALA A 170 7.02 4.79 -2.03
N LEU A 171 6.07 4.17 -1.36
CA LEU A 171 5.02 3.36 -1.98
C LEU A 171 3.71 4.14 -2.22
N GLY A 172 3.80 5.49 -2.21
CA GLY A 172 2.71 6.38 -2.61
C GLY A 172 1.63 6.57 -1.55
N ASN A 173 1.86 6.12 -0.31
CA ASN A 173 0.94 6.39 0.80
C ASN A 173 1.21 7.76 1.41
N SER A 174 0.21 8.33 2.05
CA SER A 174 0.43 9.41 3.01
C SER A 174 0.86 8.83 4.35
N ALA A 175 1.63 9.56 5.12
CA ALA A 175 2.13 9.12 6.42
C ALA A 175 1.55 9.96 7.55
N ILE A 176 0.91 9.30 8.51
CA ILE A 176 0.56 9.86 9.82
C ILE A 176 1.64 9.37 10.79
N SER A 177 2.51 10.25 11.26
CA SER A 177 3.79 9.80 11.82
C SER A 177 4.22 10.56 13.06
N LEU A 178 4.82 9.84 14.02
CA LEU A 178 5.51 10.39 15.20
C LEU A 178 6.91 10.95 14.87
N ILE A 179 7.17 11.25 13.61
CA ILE A 179 8.47 11.76 13.14
C ILE A 179 8.86 13.06 13.86
N SER A 180 10.15 13.21 14.19
CA SER A 180 10.67 14.43 14.80
C SER A 180 10.56 15.64 13.86
N GLN A 181 10.48 16.86 14.44
CA GLN A 181 10.43 18.10 13.64
C GLN A 181 11.66 18.22 12.72
N LYS A 182 12.83 17.79 13.15
CA LYS A 182 14.05 17.79 12.35
C LYS A 182 13.89 16.91 11.11
N ASN A 183 13.50 15.65 11.30
CA ASN A 183 13.34 14.70 10.21
C ASN A 183 12.22 15.11 9.25
N TYR A 184 11.09 15.63 9.77
CA TYR A 184 10.03 16.21 8.95
C TYR A 184 10.56 17.33 8.04
N SER A 185 11.30 18.30 8.62
CA SER A 185 11.87 19.41 7.84
C SER A 185 12.87 18.92 6.78
N SER A 186 13.65 17.88 7.09
CA SER A 186 14.56 17.25 6.11
C SER A 186 13.81 16.61 4.96
N LEU A 187 12.73 15.89 5.22
CA LEU A 187 11.89 15.29 4.15
C LEU A 187 11.29 16.38 3.24
N ILE A 188 10.76 17.47 3.80
CA ILE A 188 10.22 18.57 2.99
C ILE A 188 11.31 19.21 2.11
N LYS A 189 12.52 19.42 2.64
CA LYS A 189 13.68 19.93 1.87
C LYS A 189 14.10 18.99 0.74
N LEU A 190 13.90 17.69 0.90
CA LEU A 190 14.17 16.70 -0.14
C LEU A 190 13.10 16.67 -1.24
N GLY A 191 12.00 17.40 -1.09
CA GLY A 191 10.95 17.53 -2.07
C GLY A 191 9.70 16.71 -1.81
N PHE A 192 9.57 16.11 -0.61
CA PHE A 192 8.32 15.46 -0.23
C PHE A 192 7.22 16.49 -0.02
N ASP A 193 6.02 16.16 -0.48
CA ASP A 193 4.86 17.01 -0.29
C ASP A 193 4.45 17.04 1.19
N LYS A 194 4.35 18.25 1.74
CA LYS A 194 3.91 18.47 3.12
C LYS A 194 2.50 17.92 3.38
N ASP A 195 1.65 17.91 2.36
CA ASP A 195 0.26 17.45 2.48
C ASP A 195 0.16 15.91 2.55
N ASN A 196 1.26 15.20 2.29
CA ASN A 196 1.37 13.75 2.44
C ASN A 196 2.02 13.33 3.77
N ILE A 197 2.41 14.26 4.65
CA ILE A 197 3.06 13.94 5.93
C ILE A 197 2.33 14.66 7.08
N PHE A 198 1.53 13.91 7.82
CA PHE A 198 0.83 14.39 9.01
C PHE A 198 1.64 14.03 10.25
N ARG A 199 2.26 15.04 10.85
CA ARG A 199 3.10 14.83 12.01
C ARG A 199 2.26 14.80 13.29
N LEU A 200 2.27 13.68 13.97
CA LEU A 200 1.77 13.57 15.33
C LEU A 200 2.80 14.21 16.29
N ILE A 201 2.37 15.17 17.07
CA ILE A 201 3.27 15.87 18.02
C ILE A 201 3.48 15.03 19.26
N ASN A 202 2.55 14.19 19.53
CA ASN A 202 2.47 13.41 20.75
C ASN A 202 1.87 12.04 20.37
N GLY A 203 1.99 10.95 21.17
CA GLY A 203 1.60 9.59 20.79
C GLY A 203 0.13 9.40 20.37
N PRO A 204 -0.23 8.23 19.85
CA PRO A 204 -1.59 7.96 19.40
C PRO A 204 -2.56 7.88 20.59
N SER A 205 -3.72 8.49 20.47
CA SER A 205 -4.82 8.29 21.41
C SER A 205 -5.60 7.02 21.09
N SER A 206 -6.34 6.49 22.05
CA SER A 206 -7.31 5.42 21.82
C SER A 206 -8.32 5.81 20.72
N ASN A 207 -8.66 7.09 20.60
CA ASN A 207 -9.52 7.62 19.56
C ASN A 207 -8.89 7.52 18.15
N LEU A 208 -7.58 7.58 18.02
CA LEU A 208 -6.90 7.39 16.73
C LEU A 208 -7.11 5.97 16.22
N PHE A 209 -6.97 4.94 17.08
CA PHE A 209 -7.20 3.55 16.70
C PHE A 209 -8.66 3.27 16.31
N SER A 210 -9.60 4.02 16.86
CA SER A 210 -11.02 3.92 16.52
C SER A 210 -11.41 4.72 15.28
N SER A 211 -10.51 5.56 14.76
CA SER A 211 -10.79 6.43 13.61
C SER A 211 -10.59 5.72 12.28
N LYS A 212 -11.29 6.19 11.22
CA LYS A 212 -11.09 5.74 9.83
C LYS A 212 -9.99 6.52 9.09
N GLN A 213 -9.03 7.06 9.81
CA GLN A 213 -8.07 8.01 9.23
C GLN A 213 -6.84 7.34 8.60
N TYR A 214 -6.72 6.02 8.71
CA TYR A 214 -5.59 5.26 8.17
C TYR A 214 -6.04 3.90 7.66
N ASP A 215 -5.28 3.37 6.70
CA ASP A 215 -5.54 2.13 5.97
C ASP A 215 -4.52 1.03 6.30
N VAL A 216 -3.41 1.38 6.94
CA VAL A 216 -2.35 0.45 7.39
C VAL A 216 -1.62 1.02 8.58
N ILE A 217 -1.17 0.15 9.49
CA ILE A 217 -0.32 0.52 10.64
C ILE A 217 1.08 -0.03 10.42
N LEU A 218 2.10 0.77 10.69
CA LEU A 218 3.51 0.35 10.74
C LEU A 218 3.99 0.43 12.18
N TYR A 219 4.35 -0.73 12.74
CA TYR A 219 4.86 -0.82 14.09
C TYR A 219 5.82 -2.01 14.21
N PHE A 220 7.10 -1.73 14.44
CA PHE A 220 8.17 -2.74 14.49
C PHE A 220 8.44 -3.26 15.92
N GLY A 221 7.48 -3.09 16.81
CA GLY A 221 7.52 -3.57 18.19
C GLY A 221 6.60 -4.78 18.43
N ASP A 222 6.24 -5.00 19.69
CA ASP A 222 5.29 -6.05 20.06
C ASP A 222 3.87 -5.69 19.63
N LEU A 223 3.29 -6.54 18.80
CA LEU A 223 1.99 -6.32 18.17
C LEU A 223 0.81 -6.46 19.12
N MET A 224 0.94 -7.15 20.25
CA MET A 224 -0.20 -7.47 21.12
C MET A 224 -0.97 -6.22 21.58
N SER A 225 -0.28 -5.12 21.82
CA SER A 225 -0.92 -3.86 22.21
C SER A 225 -1.74 -3.26 21.06
N VAL A 226 -1.19 -3.22 19.86
CA VAL A 226 -1.87 -2.68 18.65
C VAL A 226 -3.03 -3.58 18.25
N GLU A 227 -2.85 -4.89 18.24
CA GLU A 227 -3.90 -5.86 17.92
C GLU A 227 -5.09 -5.76 18.89
N ARG A 228 -4.82 -5.55 20.19
CA ARG A 228 -5.87 -5.36 21.21
C ARG A 228 -6.72 -4.11 20.95
N GLU A 229 -6.08 -3.00 20.59
CA GLU A 229 -6.80 -1.77 20.24
C GLU A 229 -7.66 -1.94 18.98
N LEU A 230 -7.14 -2.67 17.98
CA LEU A 230 -7.85 -2.94 16.73
C LEU A 230 -8.99 -3.97 16.89
N ALA A 231 -8.90 -4.88 17.85
CA ALA A 231 -9.90 -5.94 18.07
C ALA A 231 -11.31 -5.41 18.33
N ASN A 232 -11.44 -4.17 18.80
CA ASN A 232 -12.73 -3.52 19.04
C ASN A 232 -13.34 -2.88 17.79
N ARG A 233 -12.62 -2.83 16.66
CA ARG A 233 -13.14 -2.29 15.39
C ARG A 233 -14.11 -3.29 14.75
N ARG A 234 -15.21 -2.76 14.19
CA ARG A 234 -16.21 -3.52 13.42
C ARG A 234 -16.17 -3.21 11.92
N GLU A 235 -15.05 -2.67 11.46
CA GLU A 235 -14.85 -2.18 10.11
C GLU A 235 -13.92 -3.11 9.32
N GLU A 236 -13.42 -2.63 8.19
CA GLU A 236 -12.41 -3.34 7.40
C GLU A 236 -11.16 -3.70 8.21
N LEU A 237 -10.52 -4.79 7.83
CA LEU A 237 -9.28 -5.24 8.46
C LEU A 237 -8.16 -4.26 8.14
N ILE A 238 -7.52 -3.76 9.19
CA ILE A 238 -6.34 -2.92 9.06
C ILE A 238 -5.10 -3.81 9.14
N PRO A 239 -4.30 -3.91 8.08
CA PRO A 239 -3.04 -4.65 8.13
C PRO A 239 -2.03 -3.94 9.02
N ILE A 240 -1.19 -4.74 9.70
CA ILE A 240 -0.10 -4.24 10.52
C ILE A 240 1.21 -4.72 9.90
N MET A 241 2.00 -3.78 9.40
CA MET A 241 3.35 -4.02 8.94
C MET A 241 4.31 -3.97 10.13
N ASN A 242 4.89 -5.11 10.50
CA ASN A 242 5.78 -5.21 11.64
C ASN A 242 7.27 -5.36 11.28
N SER A 243 7.57 -5.35 9.99
CA SER A 243 8.94 -5.42 9.48
C SER A 243 9.08 -4.57 8.22
N VAL A 244 10.26 -3.95 8.05
CA VAL A 244 10.61 -3.26 6.82
C VAL A 244 10.52 -4.17 5.57
N TYR A 245 10.65 -5.46 5.76
CA TYR A 245 10.63 -6.48 4.70
C TYR A 245 9.23 -6.93 4.28
N GLU A 246 8.18 -6.23 4.73
CA GLU A 246 6.78 -6.50 4.37
C GLU A 246 6.12 -5.36 3.56
N PRO A 247 6.77 -4.81 2.51
CA PRO A 247 6.26 -3.66 1.76
C PRO A 247 4.93 -3.93 1.06
N TRP A 248 4.58 -5.20 0.84
CA TRP A 248 3.30 -5.63 0.30
C TRP A 248 2.09 -5.22 1.18
N GLN A 249 2.33 -4.96 2.47
CA GLN A 249 1.31 -4.42 3.38
C GLN A 249 0.91 -2.96 3.04
N LEU A 250 1.76 -2.23 2.34
CA LEU A 250 1.56 -0.82 1.98
C LEU A 250 0.87 -0.62 0.62
N VAL A 251 0.58 -1.69 -0.08
CA VAL A 251 -0.02 -1.63 -1.42
C VAL A 251 -1.24 -2.53 -1.55
N ASN A 252 -2.12 -2.19 -2.47
CA ASN A 252 -3.21 -3.01 -2.94
C ASN A 252 -2.81 -3.64 -4.28
N GLU A 253 -2.92 -4.95 -4.38
CA GLU A 253 -2.76 -5.69 -5.63
C GLU A 253 -4.01 -5.49 -6.50
N ARG A 254 -3.81 -5.06 -7.74
CA ARG A 254 -4.89 -4.89 -8.71
C ARG A 254 -4.64 -5.77 -9.92
N VAL A 255 -5.59 -6.63 -10.24
CA VAL A 255 -5.55 -7.48 -11.43
C VAL A 255 -6.57 -6.97 -12.44
N VAL A 256 -6.11 -6.66 -13.65
CA VAL A 256 -6.95 -6.27 -14.77
C VAL A 256 -6.91 -7.39 -15.80
N THR A 257 -8.07 -7.97 -16.07
CA THR A 257 -8.26 -9.04 -17.05
C THR A 257 -9.06 -8.50 -18.23
N VAL A 258 -8.50 -8.59 -19.42
CA VAL A 258 -9.13 -8.12 -20.66
C VAL A 258 -9.41 -9.30 -21.56
N ASP A 259 -10.67 -9.48 -21.98
CA ASP A 259 -11.00 -10.36 -23.10
C ASP A 259 -10.57 -9.67 -24.40
N THR A 260 -9.57 -10.25 -25.06
CA THR A 260 -9.02 -9.75 -26.33
C THR A 260 -9.74 -10.31 -27.55
N THR A 261 -10.62 -11.31 -27.36
CA THR A 261 -11.45 -11.90 -28.42
C THR A 261 -12.79 -11.20 -28.55
N ALA A 262 -13.18 -10.36 -27.56
CA ALA A 262 -14.50 -9.72 -27.54
C ALA A 262 -14.73 -8.93 -28.84
N SER A 263 -15.42 -9.60 -29.69
CA SER A 263 -16.15 -9.22 -30.89
C SER A 263 -15.85 -7.84 -31.50
N GLY A 264 -15.20 -7.85 -32.61
CA GLY A 264 -15.20 -6.77 -33.57
C GLY A 264 -14.17 -5.69 -33.33
N GLY A 265 -12.92 -6.09 -33.28
CA GLY A 265 -11.83 -5.17 -33.53
C GLY A 265 -11.13 -4.67 -32.28
N ASN A 266 -10.31 -5.50 -31.71
CA ASN A 266 -9.16 -4.98 -30.99
C ASN A 266 -8.21 -4.38 -32.05
N ALA A 267 -8.30 -3.07 -32.27
CA ALA A 267 -7.45 -2.37 -33.22
C ALA A 267 -5.95 -2.55 -32.92
N ASN A 268 -5.59 -2.94 -31.71
CA ASN A 268 -4.21 -3.26 -31.33
C ASN A 268 -3.74 -4.62 -31.90
N LEU A 269 -4.64 -5.54 -32.24
CA LEU A 269 -4.28 -6.79 -32.95
C LEU A 269 -4.11 -6.60 -34.46
N LEU A 270 -4.59 -5.49 -35.00
CA LEU A 270 -4.43 -5.13 -36.40
C LEU A 270 -3.20 -4.23 -36.64
N ALA A 271 -2.48 -3.85 -35.59
CA ALA A 271 -1.28 -3.00 -35.64
C ALA A 271 0.03 -3.82 -35.43
N LEU A 272 -0.05 -5.14 -35.50
CA LEU A 272 1.08 -6.05 -35.68
C LEU A 272 1.18 -6.34 -37.18
#